data_4ad816132fbca55b85396b406dbb7aef
#
_entry.id   4ad816132fbca55b85396b406dbb7aef
#
_cell.length_a   1.000
_cell.length_b   1.000
_cell.length_c   1.000
_cell.angle_alpha   90.00
_cell.angle_beta   90.00
_cell.angle_gamma   90.00
#
_symmetry.space_group_name_H-M   'P 1'
#
loop_
_entity.id
_entity.type
_entity.pdbx_description
1 polymer ?
#
loop_
_entity_poly.entity_id
_entity_poly.type
_entity_poly.pdbx_seq_one_letter_code
_entity_poly.pdbx_strand_id
1 'polypeptide(L)'
;MKTIAIMNQKGGIGKTMTAASIAYLLGEEQGKKVLLVDADQQGNVSMLYDRYKPEGIGMSELLERHRSVGGSYKTTDLIQTTPYHNVDIITANGYLMRTNMNLLLNEKEDQILRFAAAMLEVQDVYDYCVVDCGLLLDMTVTNVLVATDLVILPVKIGGFEIEAIANMDEQLEDLRSLNNRIRMKILMTMRQKNKTSLQVEAWLKESSGQDCFVTAVRRSIIAEKATMQRVPLPKFSKNCIVTQDYRNVVTELLKDMEG
;
A
#
# COMPACT_ATOMS: atom_id res chain seq x y z
N MET A 1 0.24 -16.30 -0.12
CA MET A 1 0.56 -14.86 -0.03
C MET A 1 -0.66 -14.09 0.46
N LYS A 2 -0.49 -13.10 1.36
CA LYS A 2 -1.54 -12.16 1.81
C LYS A 2 -1.29 -10.79 1.18
N THR A 3 -2.34 -10.16 0.63
CA THR A 3 -2.22 -8.85 -0.04
C THR A 3 -2.75 -7.73 0.85
N ILE A 4 -1.93 -6.72 1.08
CA ILE A 4 -2.19 -5.57 1.95
C ILE A 4 -2.08 -4.31 1.10
N ALA A 5 -3.18 -3.58 0.92
CA ALA A 5 -3.20 -2.30 0.22
C ALA A 5 -3.15 -1.12 1.21
N ILE A 6 -2.28 -0.16 0.97
CA ILE A 6 -2.23 1.08 1.74
C ILE A 6 -2.94 2.15 0.91
N MET A 7 -4.17 2.47 1.29
CA MET A 7 -5.05 3.34 0.48
C MET A 7 -5.69 4.44 1.32
N ASN A 8 -5.77 5.62 0.77
CA ASN A 8 -6.65 6.72 1.16
C ASN A 8 -6.60 7.81 0.08
N GLN A 9 -7.72 8.44 -0.21
CA GLN A 9 -7.85 9.51 -1.21
C GLN A 9 -7.26 10.85 -0.77
N LYS A 10 -6.82 10.97 0.49
CA LYS A 10 -6.14 12.18 0.98
C LYS A 10 -4.64 12.13 0.74
N GLY A 11 -4.08 13.25 0.27
CA GLY A 11 -2.65 13.44 0.13
C GLY A 11 -1.96 13.76 1.47
N GLY A 12 -0.67 13.43 1.57
CA GLY A 12 0.17 13.85 2.69
C GLY A 12 -0.17 13.23 4.05
N ILE A 13 -0.79 12.06 4.09
CA ILE A 13 -1.19 11.35 5.31
C ILE A 13 -0.28 10.16 5.65
N GLY A 14 0.77 9.94 4.85
CA GLY A 14 1.78 8.91 5.13
C GLY A 14 1.55 7.55 4.47
N LYS A 15 0.75 7.42 3.40
CA LYS A 15 0.57 6.15 2.66
C LYS A 15 1.89 5.50 2.29
N THR A 16 2.67 6.15 1.44
CA THR A 16 3.97 5.65 0.96
C THR A 16 4.94 5.32 2.09
N MET A 17 5.00 6.16 3.14
CA MET A 17 5.84 5.88 4.30
C MET A 17 5.36 4.64 5.07
N THR A 18 4.05 4.43 5.15
CA THR A 18 3.44 3.25 5.79
C THR A 18 3.76 1.99 4.97
N ALA A 19 3.51 2.01 3.65
CA ALA A 19 3.83 0.88 2.76
C ALA A 19 5.32 0.52 2.82
N ALA A 20 6.20 1.52 2.66
CA ALA A 20 7.65 1.33 2.72
C ALA A 20 8.12 0.79 4.07
N SER A 21 7.58 1.30 5.20
CA SER A 21 8.00 0.87 6.53
C SER A 21 7.51 -0.54 6.84
N ILE A 22 6.28 -0.89 6.49
CA ILE A 22 5.72 -2.23 6.69
C ILE A 22 6.49 -3.25 5.85
N ALA A 23 6.70 -2.99 4.54
CA ALA A 23 7.44 -3.91 3.68
C ALA A 23 8.88 -4.15 4.19
N TYR A 24 9.59 -3.07 4.56
CA TYR A 24 10.94 -3.18 5.12
C TYR A 24 10.96 -4.02 6.40
N LEU A 25 10.08 -3.73 7.36
CA LEU A 25 10.07 -4.41 8.65
C LEU A 25 9.67 -5.89 8.52
N LEU A 26 8.69 -6.21 7.66
CA LEU A 26 8.32 -7.59 7.36
C LEU A 26 9.50 -8.37 6.78
N GLY A 27 10.23 -7.80 5.81
CA GLY A 27 11.37 -8.46 5.17
C GLY A 27 12.59 -8.54 6.07
N GLU A 28 13.11 -7.41 6.49
CA GLU A 28 14.40 -7.30 7.19
C GLU A 28 14.35 -7.72 8.65
N GLU A 29 13.24 -7.49 9.36
CA GLU A 29 13.16 -7.76 10.80
C GLU A 29 12.32 -9.00 11.14
N GLN A 30 11.32 -9.35 10.31
CA GLN A 30 10.47 -10.54 10.55
C GLN A 30 10.81 -11.72 9.64
N GLY A 31 11.75 -11.57 8.71
CA GLY A 31 12.19 -12.64 7.80
C GLY A 31 11.13 -13.12 6.81
N LYS A 32 10.06 -12.37 6.60
CA LYS A 32 9.00 -12.70 5.63
C LYS A 32 9.44 -12.34 4.21
N LYS A 33 9.06 -13.14 3.23
CA LYS A 33 9.25 -12.81 1.82
C LYS A 33 8.17 -11.82 1.38
N VAL A 34 8.55 -10.61 0.98
CA VAL A 34 7.65 -9.50 0.67
C VAL A 34 7.80 -9.06 -0.77
N LEU A 35 6.68 -9.00 -1.48
CA LEU A 35 6.57 -8.29 -2.74
C LEU A 35 5.96 -6.92 -2.46
N LEU A 36 6.76 -5.87 -2.62
CA LEU A 36 6.28 -4.49 -2.59
C LEU A 36 5.80 -4.09 -3.98
N VAL A 37 4.66 -3.44 -4.08
CA VAL A 37 4.11 -2.97 -5.37
C VAL A 37 3.81 -1.49 -5.29
N ASP A 38 4.27 -0.73 -6.27
CA ASP A 38 3.98 0.69 -6.41
C ASP A 38 2.85 0.88 -7.42
N ALA A 39 1.66 1.17 -6.93
CA ALA A 39 0.46 1.44 -7.70
C ALA A 39 0.12 2.96 -7.76
N ASP A 40 1.05 3.83 -7.35
CA ASP A 40 0.94 5.27 -7.49
C ASP A 40 1.77 5.74 -8.70
N GLN A 41 1.15 6.44 -9.66
CA GLN A 41 1.85 7.02 -10.82
C GLN A 41 3.01 7.96 -10.44
N GLN A 42 3.06 8.45 -9.19
CA GLN A 42 4.16 9.28 -8.70
C GLN A 42 5.43 8.47 -8.43
N GLY A 43 5.36 7.15 -8.29
CA GLY A 43 6.51 6.28 -8.13
C GLY A 43 7.27 6.46 -6.81
N ASN A 44 6.61 6.98 -5.78
CA ASN A 44 7.27 7.40 -4.55
C ASN A 44 7.89 6.23 -3.78
N VAL A 45 7.20 5.10 -3.63
CA VAL A 45 7.77 3.94 -2.94
C VAL A 45 8.87 3.28 -3.77
N SER A 46 8.76 3.31 -5.10
CA SER A 46 9.83 2.87 -6.02
C SER A 46 11.11 3.68 -5.84
N MET A 47 10.99 5.01 -5.62
CA MET A 47 12.14 5.87 -5.33
C MET A 47 12.75 5.57 -3.94
N LEU A 48 11.94 5.29 -2.92
CA LEU A 48 12.43 4.91 -1.58
C LEU A 48 13.22 3.60 -1.59
N TYR A 49 12.93 2.72 -2.55
CA TYR A 49 13.61 1.44 -2.72
C TYR A 49 14.68 1.45 -3.81
N ASP A 50 15.04 2.63 -4.33
CA ASP A 50 16.08 2.86 -5.35
C ASP A 50 15.86 2.03 -6.63
N ARG A 51 14.61 1.95 -7.09
CA ARG A 51 14.21 1.16 -8.27
C ARG A 51 13.37 1.93 -9.29
N TYR A 52 13.01 3.18 -9.03
CA TYR A 52 12.21 3.97 -9.95
C TYR A 52 12.94 4.29 -11.25
N LYS A 53 12.31 3.92 -12.37
CA LYS A 53 12.72 4.29 -13.73
C LYS A 53 11.48 4.70 -14.52
N PRO A 54 11.35 5.96 -14.96
CA PRO A 54 10.15 6.44 -15.68
C PRO A 54 9.83 5.61 -16.94
N GLU A 55 10.87 5.17 -17.67
CA GLU A 55 10.76 4.37 -18.90
C GLU A 55 10.99 2.87 -18.64
N GLY A 56 11.07 2.45 -17.37
CA GLY A 56 11.23 1.04 -17.00
C GLY A 56 9.95 0.25 -17.15
N ILE A 57 10.07 -1.07 -17.10
CA ILE A 57 8.94 -1.99 -17.00
C ILE A 57 8.47 -2.09 -15.55
N GLY A 58 7.15 -2.26 -15.34
CA GLY A 58 6.58 -2.34 -14.00
C GLY A 58 5.07 -2.53 -14.00
N MET A 59 4.35 -1.76 -13.18
CA MET A 59 2.92 -1.89 -12.98
C MET A 59 2.09 -1.69 -14.25
N SER A 60 2.53 -0.81 -15.18
CA SER A 60 1.86 -0.62 -16.47
C SER A 60 1.85 -1.90 -17.29
N GLU A 61 3.00 -2.55 -17.44
CA GLU A 61 3.15 -3.79 -18.20
C GLU A 61 2.41 -4.95 -17.54
N LEU A 62 2.35 -4.97 -16.20
CA LEU A 62 1.57 -5.94 -15.46
C LEU A 62 0.08 -5.85 -15.81
N LEU A 63 -0.45 -4.64 -15.87
CA LEU A 63 -1.86 -4.38 -16.16
C LEU A 63 -2.21 -4.48 -17.67
N GLU A 64 -1.27 -4.21 -18.57
CA GLU A 64 -1.47 -4.23 -20.03
C GLU A 64 -1.02 -5.53 -20.72
N ARG A 65 -0.79 -6.63 -20.00
CA ARG A 65 -0.21 -7.90 -20.49
C ARG A 65 -0.62 -8.37 -21.90
N HIS A 66 -1.82 -8.03 -22.34
CA HIS A 66 -2.34 -8.46 -23.64
C HIS A 66 -2.12 -7.47 -24.79
N ARG A 67 -1.45 -6.32 -24.53
CA ARG A 67 -1.31 -5.24 -25.53
C ARG A 67 0.12 -4.86 -25.90
N SER A 68 1.14 -5.48 -25.30
CA SER A 68 2.50 -5.09 -25.63
C SER A 68 2.89 -5.57 -27.02
N VAL A 69 3.28 -4.62 -27.85
CA VAL A 69 3.83 -4.79 -29.23
C VAL A 69 5.18 -5.55 -29.22
N GLY A 70 5.51 -6.29 -28.19
CA GLY A 70 6.78 -6.97 -28.03
C GLY A 70 6.73 -8.29 -27.28
N GLY A 71 5.55 -8.76 -26.89
CA GLY A 71 5.37 -10.00 -26.15
C GLY A 71 4.73 -9.80 -24.77
N SER A 72 4.19 -10.87 -24.23
CA SER A 72 3.58 -10.88 -22.88
C SER A 72 4.68 -11.05 -21.84
N TYR A 73 4.84 -10.09 -20.91
CA TYR A 73 5.68 -10.27 -19.72
C TYR A 73 5.03 -11.24 -18.74
N LYS A 74 5.80 -12.12 -18.15
CA LYS A 74 5.38 -12.85 -16.93
C LYS A 74 5.49 -11.92 -15.73
N THR A 75 4.76 -12.18 -14.66
CA THR A 75 4.90 -11.40 -13.42
C THR A 75 6.33 -11.39 -12.93
N THR A 76 7.03 -12.52 -13.03
CA THR A 76 8.43 -12.65 -12.62
C THR A 76 9.39 -11.74 -13.38
N ASP A 77 9.09 -11.37 -14.62
CA ASP A 77 9.93 -10.48 -15.43
C ASP A 77 9.86 -9.02 -14.97
N LEU A 78 8.77 -8.67 -14.25
CA LEU A 78 8.51 -7.32 -13.74
C LEU A 78 9.02 -7.12 -12.31
N ILE A 79 9.39 -8.20 -11.62
CA ILE A 79 9.89 -8.16 -10.25
C ILE A 79 11.37 -7.80 -10.25
N GLN A 80 11.73 -6.80 -9.46
CA GLN A 80 13.11 -6.37 -9.25
C GLN A 80 13.52 -6.63 -7.81
N THR A 81 14.72 -7.17 -7.61
CA THR A 81 15.33 -7.26 -6.27
C THR A 81 15.64 -5.89 -5.73
N THR A 82 15.48 -5.67 -4.43
CA THR A 82 15.83 -4.41 -3.77
C THR A 82 17.13 -4.52 -2.98
N PRO A 83 17.69 -3.42 -2.48
CA PRO A 83 18.83 -3.45 -1.57
C PRO A 83 18.52 -4.05 -0.18
N TYR A 84 17.25 -4.37 0.09
CA TYR A 84 16.77 -4.82 1.39
C TYR A 84 16.44 -6.31 1.36
N HIS A 85 16.88 -7.03 2.38
CA HIS A 85 16.73 -8.47 2.46
C HIS A 85 15.24 -8.87 2.48
N ASN A 86 14.90 -9.91 1.71
CA ASN A 86 13.54 -10.45 1.59
C ASN A 86 12.47 -9.46 1.06
N VAL A 87 12.86 -8.35 0.43
CA VAL A 87 11.92 -7.41 -0.20
C VAL A 87 12.26 -7.25 -1.67
N ASP A 88 11.36 -7.71 -2.53
CA ASP A 88 11.39 -7.45 -3.96
C ASP A 88 10.31 -6.43 -4.32
N ILE A 89 10.38 -5.81 -5.51
CA ILE A 89 9.47 -4.75 -5.90
C ILE A 89 9.00 -4.85 -7.35
N ILE A 90 7.71 -4.57 -7.57
CA ILE A 90 7.17 -4.15 -8.87
C ILE A 90 6.99 -2.63 -8.83
N THR A 91 7.70 -1.92 -9.67
CA THR A 91 7.75 -0.46 -9.64
C THR A 91 6.59 0.18 -10.39
N ALA A 92 6.19 1.39 -10.00
CA ALA A 92 5.49 2.28 -10.90
C ALA A 92 6.42 2.75 -12.03
N ASN A 93 5.82 3.21 -13.13
CA ASN A 93 6.54 3.87 -14.22
C ASN A 93 5.73 5.05 -14.80
N GLY A 94 6.33 5.79 -15.71
CA GLY A 94 5.74 6.96 -16.34
C GLY A 94 4.52 6.68 -17.24
N TYR A 95 4.22 5.41 -17.51
CA TYR A 95 3.12 5.00 -18.40
C TYR A 95 1.83 4.69 -17.67
N LEU A 96 1.81 4.64 -16.33
CA LEU A 96 0.67 4.16 -15.53
C LEU A 96 -0.60 5.00 -15.76
N MET A 97 -0.47 6.31 -15.95
CA MET A 97 -1.60 7.18 -16.31
C MET A 97 -2.24 6.76 -17.64
N ARG A 98 -1.42 6.49 -18.67
CA ARG A 98 -1.90 6.02 -19.97
C ARG A 98 -2.55 4.65 -19.86
N THR A 99 -1.96 3.76 -19.07
CA THR A 99 -2.49 2.43 -18.78
C THR A 99 -3.88 2.52 -18.16
N ASN A 100 -4.09 3.37 -17.16
CA ASN A 100 -5.43 3.61 -16.59
C ASN A 100 -6.46 4.00 -17.63
N MET A 101 -6.12 4.92 -18.54
CA MET A 101 -7.02 5.33 -19.63
C MET A 101 -7.29 4.18 -20.60
N ASN A 102 -6.27 3.42 -20.98
CA ASN A 102 -6.43 2.28 -21.88
C ASN A 102 -7.33 1.18 -21.28
N LEU A 103 -7.20 0.91 -19.99
CA LEU A 103 -8.04 -0.05 -19.28
C LEU A 103 -9.50 0.44 -19.22
N LEU A 104 -9.73 1.70 -18.89
CA LEU A 104 -11.06 2.29 -18.80
C LEU A 104 -11.79 2.27 -20.13
N LEU A 105 -11.10 2.50 -21.25
CA LEU A 105 -11.68 2.56 -22.60
C LEU A 105 -11.84 1.19 -23.27
N ASN A 106 -11.32 0.12 -22.68
CA ASN A 106 -11.42 -1.22 -23.24
C ASN A 106 -12.65 -1.97 -22.71
N GLU A 107 -13.74 -1.90 -23.46
CA GLU A 107 -15.03 -2.56 -23.13
C GLU A 107 -15.06 -4.06 -23.47
N LYS A 108 -14.04 -4.60 -24.12
CA LYS A 108 -14.07 -5.97 -24.69
C LYS A 108 -13.65 -7.08 -23.74
N GLU A 109 -12.97 -6.75 -22.66
CA GLU A 109 -12.38 -7.69 -21.71
C GLU A 109 -12.60 -7.23 -20.27
N ASP A 110 -12.65 -8.17 -19.35
CA ASP A 110 -12.62 -7.84 -17.93
C ASP A 110 -11.26 -7.24 -17.56
N GLN A 111 -11.25 -5.98 -17.13
CA GLN A 111 -10.05 -5.20 -16.86
C GLN A 111 -9.67 -5.19 -15.38
N ILE A 112 -10.55 -5.66 -14.47
CA ILE A 112 -10.39 -5.48 -13.03
C ILE A 112 -9.70 -6.64 -12.33
N LEU A 113 -9.46 -7.77 -13.01
CA LEU A 113 -8.85 -8.98 -12.46
C LEU A 113 -7.37 -9.16 -12.84
N ARG A 114 -6.77 -8.21 -13.54
CA ARG A 114 -5.41 -8.33 -14.08
C ARG A 114 -4.34 -8.41 -13.00
N PHE A 115 -4.47 -7.60 -11.96
CA PHE A 115 -3.57 -7.65 -10.82
C PHE A 115 -3.75 -8.96 -10.03
N ALA A 116 -4.99 -9.39 -9.79
CA ALA A 116 -5.26 -10.66 -9.12
C ALA A 116 -4.64 -11.86 -9.86
N ALA A 117 -4.81 -11.91 -11.20
CA ALA A 117 -4.21 -12.95 -12.03
C ALA A 117 -2.67 -12.94 -11.95
N ALA A 118 -2.06 -11.74 -11.92
CA ALA A 118 -0.61 -11.61 -11.76
C ALA A 118 -0.13 -12.11 -10.41
N MET A 119 -0.83 -11.80 -9.34
CA MET A 119 -0.45 -12.22 -7.98
C MET A 119 -0.57 -13.74 -7.79
N LEU A 120 -1.52 -14.40 -8.48
CA LEU A 120 -1.61 -15.86 -8.48
C LEU A 120 -0.35 -16.55 -9.04
N GLU A 121 0.35 -15.94 -10.00
CA GLU A 121 1.59 -16.53 -10.57
C GLU A 121 2.75 -16.58 -9.56
N VAL A 122 2.72 -15.75 -8.53
CA VAL A 122 3.82 -15.60 -7.56
C VAL A 122 3.38 -15.87 -6.11
N GLN A 123 2.14 -16.31 -5.89
CA GLN A 123 1.56 -16.47 -4.56
C GLN A 123 2.31 -17.45 -3.65
N ASP A 124 3.01 -18.44 -4.23
CA ASP A 124 3.76 -19.45 -3.48
C ASP A 124 5.21 -19.02 -3.21
N VAL A 125 5.64 -17.86 -3.77
CA VAL A 125 7.00 -17.31 -3.60
C VAL A 125 7.06 -16.33 -2.43
N TYR A 126 6.00 -15.54 -2.22
CA TYR A 126 5.94 -14.48 -1.22
C TYR A 126 4.94 -14.79 -0.10
N ASP A 127 5.26 -14.35 1.12
CA ASP A 127 4.34 -14.42 2.25
C ASP A 127 3.32 -13.26 2.20
N TYR A 128 3.81 -12.07 1.84
CA TYR A 128 3.03 -10.83 1.78
C TYR A 128 3.26 -10.08 0.48
N CYS A 129 2.17 -9.47 -0.05
CA CYS A 129 2.21 -8.42 -1.05
C CYS A 129 1.76 -7.12 -0.38
N VAL A 130 2.62 -6.09 -0.34
CA VAL A 130 2.31 -4.77 0.20
C VAL A 130 2.21 -3.79 -0.95
N VAL A 131 1.08 -3.10 -1.08
CA VAL A 131 0.81 -2.20 -2.22
C VAL A 131 0.66 -0.76 -1.74
N ASP A 132 1.49 0.14 -2.28
CA ASP A 132 1.33 1.61 -2.12
C ASP A 132 0.37 2.12 -3.19
N CYS A 133 -0.84 2.49 -2.80
CA CYS A 133 -1.88 2.95 -3.72
C CYS A 133 -1.82 4.47 -3.94
N GLY A 134 -2.17 4.91 -5.15
CA GLY A 134 -2.35 6.31 -5.50
C GLY A 134 -3.49 6.98 -4.72
N LEU A 135 -3.78 8.24 -5.07
CA LEU A 135 -4.85 9.01 -4.44
C LEU A 135 -6.24 8.70 -5.01
N LEU A 136 -6.30 8.34 -6.27
CA LEU A 136 -7.56 8.13 -6.98
C LEU A 136 -7.94 6.66 -6.99
N LEU A 137 -9.23 6.39 -6.90
CA LEU A 137 -9.80 5.07 -7.17
C LEU A 137 -9.91 4.90 -8.70
N ASP A 138 -8.76 4.79 -9.37
CA ASP A 138 -8.65 4.54 -10.80
C ASP A 138 -8.59 3.03 -11.11
N MET A 139 -8.42 2.67 -12.37
CA MET A 139 -8.36 1.26 -12.79
C MET A 139 -7.19 0.50 -12.16
N THR A 140 -6.05 1.15 -11.90
CA THR A 140 -4.93 0.54 -11.19
C THR A 140 -5.30 0.19 -9.77
N VAL A 141 -5.84 1.15 -9.01
CA VAL A 141 -6.23 0.95 -7.61
C VAL A 141 -7.40 -0.03 -7.49
N THR A 142 -8.38 0.02 -8.39
CA THR A 142 -9.49 -0.95 -8.44
C THR A 142 -8.96 -2.38 -8.62
N ASN A 143 -8.03 -2.61 -9.55
CA ASN A 143 -7.38 -3.90 -9.75
C ASN A 143 -6.69 -4.40 -8.48
N VAL A 144 -5.99 -3.52 -7.76
CA VAL A 144 -5.33 -3.85 -6.49
C VAL A 144 -6.35 -4.25 -5.43
N LEU A 145 -7.41 -3.44 -5.24
CA LEU A 145 -8.40 -3.68 -4.19
C LEU A 145 -9.18 -4.99 -4.39
N VAL A 146 -9.48 -5.35 -5.65
CA VAL A 146 -10.12 -6.65 -5.96
C VAL A 146 -9.26 -7.84 -5.53
N ALA A 147 -7.94 -7.69 -5.47
CA ALA A 147 -7.00 -8.73 -5.02
C ALA A 147 -6.57 -8.60 -3.55
N THR A 148 -7.09 -7.62 -2.81
CA THR A 148 -6.62 -7.27 -1.47
C THR A 148 -7.35 -8.06 -0.38
N ASP A 149 -6.59 -8.58 0.61
CA ASP A 149 -7.15 -9.19 1.82
C ASP A 149 -7.40 -8.12 2.92
N LEU A 150 -6.50 -7.14 3.04
CA LEU A 150 -6.59 -6.08 4.03
C LEU A 150 -6.23 -4.71 3.46
N VAL A 151 -7.15 -3.77 3.55
CA VAL A 151 -6.87 -2.35 3.31
C VAL A 151 -6.44 -1.71 4.62
N ILE A 152 -5.21 -1.20 4.69
CA ILE A 152 -4.81 -0.29 5.75
C ILE A 152 -5.14 1.12 5.28
N LEU A 153 -6.01 1.80 6.03
CA LEU A 153 -6.42 3.17 5.78
C LEU A 153 -5.65 4.12 6.71
N PRO A 154 -4.53 4.73 6.27
CA PRO A 154 -3.86 5.76 7.05
C PRO A 154 -4.77 6.96 7.21
N VAL A 155 -4.94 7.44 8.45
CA VAL A 155 -5.79 8.60 8.78
C VAL A 155 -5.01 9.57 9.64
N LYS A 156 -4.90 10.81 9.17
CA LYS A 156 -4.34 11.91 9.97
C LYS A 156 -5.50 12.70 10.59
N ILE A 157 -5.51 12.81 11.91
CA ILE A 157 -6.53 13.57 12.63
C ILE A 157 -6.44 15.07 12.28
N GLY A 158 -7.55 15.63 11.77
CA GLY A 158 -7.54 17.02 11.28
C GLY A 158 -8.91 17.58 10.86
N GLY A 159 -10.03 16.87 11.11
CA GLY A 159 -11.40 17.38 10.94
C GLY A 159 -12.23 16.77 9.81
N PHE A 160 -11.63 16.02 8.86
CA PHE A 160 -12.36 15.37 7.75
C PHE A 160 -12.09 13.87 7.68
N GLU A 161 -11.62 13.28 8.76
CA GLU A 161 -11.27 11.85 8.82
C GLU A 161 -12.49 10.95 8.79
N ILE A 162 -13.59 11.36 9.43
CA ILE A 162 -14.81 10.57 9.49
C ILE A 162 -15.40 10.38 8.10
N GLU A 163 -15.47 11.46 7.30
CA GLU A 163 -15.92 11.41 5.91
C GLU A 163 -15.02 10.52 5.05
N ALA A 164 -13.70 10.61 5.22
CA ALA A 164 -12.76 9.77 4.47
C ALA A 164 -12.90 8.28 4.80
N ILE A 165 -13.19 7.94 6.06
CA ILE A 165 -13.46 6.57 6.50
C ILE A 165 -14.77 6.07 5.90
N ALA A 166 -15.86 6.85 6.02
CA ALA A 166 -17.16 6.49 5.49
C ALA A 166 -17.13 6.30 3.97
N ASN A 167 -16.50 7.22 3.23
CA ASN A 167 -16.36 7.10 1.77
C ASN A 167 -15.56 5.86 1.37
N MET A 168 -14.49 5.51 2.09
CA MET A 168 -13.72 4.30 1.80
C MET A 168 -14.52 3.05 2.11
N ASP A 169 -15.26 3.01 3.21
CA ASP A 169 -16.10 1.86 3.58
C ASP A 169 -17.19 1.60 2.53
N GLU A 170 -17.87 2.65 2.05
CA GLU A 170 -18.83 2.58 0.95
C GLU A 170 -18.21 2.02 -0.34
N GLN A 171 -17.03 2.51 -0.74
CA GLN A 171 -16.32 2.02 -1.93
C GLN A 171 -15.89 0.55 -1.79
N LEU A 172 -15.49 0.12 -0.61
CA LEU A 172 -15.14 -1.28 -0.36
C LEU A 172 -16.39 -2.18 -0.34
N GLU A 173 -17.54 -1.67 0.11
CA GLU A 173 -18.81 -2.41 0.04
C GLU A 173 -19.17 -2.75 -1.41
N ASP A 174 -19.03 -1.81 -2.35
CA ASP A 174 -19.24 -2.04 -3.78
C ASP A 174 -18.32 -3.14 -4.32
N LEU A 175 -17.08 -3.21 -3.83
CA LEU A 175 -16.09 -4.21 -4.25
C LEU A 175 -16.28 -5.58 -3.58
N ARG A 176 -17.06 -5.71 -2.51
CA ARG A 176 -17.28 -6.99 -1.82
C ARG A 176 -18.00 -8.04 -2.67
N SER A 177 -18.74 -7.62 -3.68
CA SER A 177 -19.33 -8.52 -4.67
C SER A 177 -18.26 -9.26 -5.50
N LEU A 178 -17.09 -8.66 -5.69
CA LEU A 178 -15.96 -9.20 -6.44
C LEU A 178 -14.91 -9.84 -5.52
N ASN A 179 -14.75 -9.31 -4.32
CA ASN A 179 -13.83 -9.81 -3.29
C ASN A 179 -14.47 -9.76 -1.91
N ASN A 180 -15.12 -10.84 -1.51
CA ASN A 180 -15.81 -10.93 -0.22
C ASN A 180 -14.87 -11.02 1.00
N ARG A 181 -13.56 -11.16 0.79
CA ARG A 181 -12.54 -11.24 1.86
C ARG A 181 -11.95 -9.89 2.23
N ILE A 182 -12.21 -8.84 1.45
CA ILE A 182 -11.62 -7.52 1.67
C ILE A 182 -12.07 -6.95 3.02
N ARG A 183 -11.10 -6.61 3.86
CA ARG A 183 -11.32 -5.97 5.16
C ARG A 183 -10.60 -4.63 5.16
N MET A 184 -11.06 -3.70 5.99
CA MET A 184 -10.42 -2.42 6.23
C MET A 184 -9.99 -2.29 7.69
N LYS A 185 -8.80 -1.73 7.92
CA LYS A 185 -8.30 -1.41 9.25
C LYS A 185 -7.67 -0.01 9.26
N ILE A 186 -8.12 0.81 10.18
CA ILE A 186 -7.70 2.21 10.27
C ILE A 186 -6.36 2.29 11.00
N LEU A 187 -5.39 3.00 10.40
CA LEU A 187 -4.12 3.35 11.04
C LEU A 187 -4.04 4.85 11.25
N MET A 188 -4.09 5.29 12.49
CA MET A 188 -3.87 6.70 12.80
C MET A 188 -2.40 7.06 12.57
N THR A 189 -2.17 8.08 11.74
CA THR A 189 -0.84 8.56 11.37
C THR A 189 -0.63 10.02 11.78
N MET A 190 0.64 10.45 11.85
CA MET A 190 1.02 11.81 12.21
C MET A 190 0.39 12.30 13.50
N ARG A 191 0.15 11.38 14.44
CA ARG A 191 -0.45 11.65 15.74
C ARG A 191 0.31 12.75 16.48
N GLN A 192 -0.42 13.73 17.01
CA GLN A 192 0.09 14.81 17.84
C GLN A 192 -0.44 14.67 19.28
N LYS A 193 0.37 15.10 20.25
CA LYS A 193 -0.04 15.11 21.66
C LYS A 193 -0.88 16.36 21.97
N ASN A 194 -2.09 16.46 21.43
CA ASN A 194 -3.05 17.50 21.77
C ASN A 194 -4.40 16.88 22.14
N LYS A 195 -5.23 17.66 22.85
CA LYS A 195 -6.53 17.19 23.40
C LYS A 195 -7.46 16.67 22.29
N THR A 196 -7.54 17.37 21.17
CA THR A 196 -8.40 17.00 20.04
C THR A 196 -7.97 15.65 19.44
N SER A 197 -6.67 15.46 19.20
CA SER A 197 -6.16 14.18 18.67
C SER A 197 -6.46 13.01 19.60
N LEU A 198 -6.33 13.20 20.92
CA LEU A 198 -6.62 12.15 21.90
C LEU A 198 -8.11 11.81 21.94
N GLN A 199 -8.99 12.82 21.84
CA GLN A 199 -10.44 12.61 21.84
C GLN A 199 -10.91 11.86 20.58
N VAL A 200 -10.41 12.23 19.39
CA VAL A 200 -10.76 11.53 18.15
C VAL A 200 -10.18 10.12 18.14
N GLU A 201 -8.95 9.93 18.63
CA GLU A 201 -8.35 8.59 18.79
C GLU A 201 -9.20 7.68 19.68
N ALA A 202 -9.63 8.17 20.84
CA ALA A 202 -10.49 7.41 21.74
C ALA A 202 -11.84 7.07 21.09
N TRP A 203 -12.45 8.05 20.42
CA TRP A 203 -13.73 7.83 19.72
C TRP A 203 -13.61 6.79 18.61
N LEU A 204 -12.56 6.85 17.77
CA LEU A 204 -12.31 5.87 16.70
C LEU A 204 -12.16 4.45 17.26
N LYS A 205 -11.44 4.28 18.37
CA LYS A 205 -11.20 2.97 18.98
C LYS A 205 -12.37 2.39 19.76
N GLU A 206 -13.16 3.24 20.40
CA GLU A 206 -14.15 2.80 21.38
C GLU A 206 -15.60 2.93 20.90
N SER A 207 -15.88 3.86 20.00
CA SER A 207 -17.26 4.25 19.68
C SER A 207 -17.62 4.22 18.20
N SER A 208 -16.64 4.19 17.29
CA SER A 208 -16.92 4.24 15.84
C SER A 208 -17.41 2.91 15.26
N GLY A 209 -17.18 1.79 15.94
CA GLY A 209 -17.44 0.45 15.41
C GLY A 209 -16.45 0.01 14.32
N GLN A 210 -15.44 0.82 14.03
CA GLN A 210 -14.44 0.55 13.00
C GLN A 210 -13.25 -0.27 13.54
N ASP A 211 -12.70 -1.17 12.74
CA ASP A 211 -11.47 -1.89 13.09
C ASP A 211 -10.27 -0.94 13.00
N CYS A 212 -9.57 -0.76 14.11
CA CYS A 212 -8.45 0.16 14.23
C CYS A 212 -7.22 -0.54 14.79
N PHE A 213 -6.04 -0.14 14.31
CA PHE A 213 -4.80 -0.48 15.01
C PHE A 213 -4.78 0.16 16.40
N VAL A 214 -4.31 -0.58 17.40
CA VAL A 214 -4.08 -0.05 18.76
C VAL A 214 -2.99 1.00 18.72
N THR A 215 -1.94 0.74 17.93
CA THR A 215 -0.82 1.67 17.73
C THR A 215 -1.21 2.81 16.80
N ALA A 216 -0.89 4.04 17.21
CA ALA A 216 -0.93 5.22 16.35
C ALA A 216 0.49 5.68 16.01
N VAL A 217 0.75 5.94 14.73
CA VAL A 217 2.06 6.43 14.25
C VAL A 217 2.20 7.92 14.52
N ARG A 218 3.22 8.30 15.30
CA ARG A 218 3.47 9.68 15.69
C ARG A 218 4.03 10.52 14.55
N ARG A 219 3.77 11.83 14.59
CA ARG A 219 4.44 12.78 13.69
C ARG A 219 5.91 12.92 14.04
N SER A 220 6.77 12.93 13.01
CA SER A 220 8.22 13.12 13.20
C SER A 220 8.88 13.77 11.99
N ILE A 221 9.74 14.72 12.26
CA ILE A 221 10.63 15.32 11.25
C ILE A 221 11.62 14.28 10.69
N ILE A 222 11.93 13.23 11.44
CA ILE A 222 12.80 12.14 10.97
C ILE A 222 12.17 11.40 9.79
N ALA A 223 10.84 11.21 9.78
CA ALA A 223 10.14 10.63 8.66
C ALA A 223 10.23 11.51 7.40
N GLU A 224 10.09 12.83 7.56
CA GLU A 224 10.26 13.79 6.46
C GLU A 224 11.70 13.74 5.89
N LYS A 225 12.71 13.67 6.76
CA LYS A 225 14.13 13.53 6.36
C LYS A 225 14.39 12.19 5.63
N ALA A 226 13.80 11.09 6.07
CA ALA A 226 13.92 9.79 5.41
C ALA A 226 13.37 9.86 3.97
N THR A 227 12.21 10.50 3.78
CA THR A 227 11.63 10.74 2.44
C THR A 227 12.56 11.58 1.57
N MET A 228 13.12 12.67 2.09
CA MET A 228 14.08 13.52 1.35
C MET A 228 15.34 12.75 0.94
N GLN A 229 15.79 11.83 1.75
CA GLN A 229 16.96 10.97 1.46
C GLN A 229 16.60 9.75 0.59
N ARG A 230 15.31 9.57 0.26
CA ARG A 230 14.80 8.43 -0.51
C ARG A 230 15.18 7.07 0.10
N VAL A 231 15.01 6.95 1.41
CA VAL A 231 15.32 5.72 2.16
C VAL A 231 14.13 5.37 3.04
N PRO A 232 13.73 4.08 3.13
CA PRO A 232 12.69 3.66 4.07
C PRO A 232 13.03 4.09 5.51
N LEU A 233 12.05 4.60 6.24
CA LEU A 233 12.27 5.16 7.58
C LEU A 233 12.98 4.20 8.56
N PRO A 234 12.64 2.88 8.63
CA PRO A 234 13.33 1.98 9.55
C PRO A 234 14.81 1.78 9.19
N LYS A 235 15.18 1.88 7.91
CA LYS A 235 16.57 1.89 7.46
C LYS A 235 17.27 3.19 7.80
N PHE A 236 16.61 4.32 7.56
CA PHE A 236 17.14 5.66 7.82
C PHE A 236 17.41 5.91 9.31
N SER A 237 16.48 5.49 10.17
CA SER A 237 16.59 5.68 11.62
C SER A 237 15.98 4.51 12.38
N LYS A 238 16.78 3.48 12.61
CA LYS A 238 16.38 2.22 13.24
C LYS A 238 15.72 2.39 14.61
N ASN A 239 16.18 3.37 15.40
CA ASN A 239 15.77 3.53 16.81
C ASN A 239 14.86 4.75 17.04
N CYS A 240 14.42 5.44 16.00
CA CYS A 240 13.52 6.56 16.23
C CYS A 240 12.12 6.07 16.66
N ILE A 241 11.42 6.97 17.35
CA ILE A 241 10.13 6.69 17.96
C ILE A 241 9.07 6.23 16.92
N VAL A 242 9.13 6.75 15.70
CA VAL A 242 8.18 6.39 14.62
C VAL A 242 8.52 5.04 14.01
N THR A 243 9.80 4.67 13.94
CA THR A 243 10.19 3.31 13.56
C THR A 243 9.67 2.29 14.59
N GLN A 244 9.72 2.63 15.90
CA GLN A 244 9.14 1.77 16.91
C GLN A 244 7.61 1.67 16.79
N ASP A 245 6.92 2.77 16.42
CA ASP A 245 5.49 2.73 16.16
C ASP A 245 5.18 1.77 15.02
N TYR A 246 5.92 1.82 13.91
CA TYR A 246 5.73 0.88 12.80
C TYR A 246 6.06 -0.57 13.15
N ARG A 247 7.03 -0.84 14.04
CA ARG A 247 7.25 -2.21 14.56
C ARG A 247 6.04 -2.73 15.33
N ASN A 248 5.44 -1.88 16.15
CA ASN A 248 4.22 -2.26 16.87
C ASN A 248 3.06 -2.52 15.89
N VAL A 249 2.90 -1.67 14.86
CA VAL A 249 1.91 -1.88 13.78
C VAL A 249 2.15 -3.23 13.08
N VAL A 250 3.39 -3.55 12.73
CA VAL A 250 3.72 -4.86 12.11
C VAL A 250 3.43 -6.02 13.06
N THR A 251 3.68 -5.88 14.35
CA THR A 251 3.35 -6.90 15.35
C THR A 251 1.83 -7.14 15.43
N GLU A 252 1.02 -6.07 15.42
CA GLU A 252 -0.44 -6.16 15.38
C GLU A 252 -0.93 -6.78 14.07
N LEU A 253 -0.34 -6.36 12.95
CA LEU A 253 -0.65 -6.87 11.61
C LEU A 253 -0.43 -8.39 11.51
N LEU A 254 0.73 -8.87 11.96
CA LEU A 254 1.04 -10.31 11.95
C LEU A 254 0.06 -11.12 12.80
N LYS A 255 -0.32 -10.64 13.97
CA LYS A 255 -1.35 -11.29 14.80
C LYS A 255 -2.71 -11.37 14.11
N ASP A 256 -3.09 -10.32 13.39
CA ASP A 256 -4.37 -10.21 12.70
C ASP A 256 -4.42 -11.09 11.42
N MET A 257 -3.29 -11.25 10.74
CA MET A 257 -3.22 -11.97 9.45
C MET A 257 -2.85 -13.45 9.58
N GLU A 258 -2.22 -13.86 10.69
CA GLU A 258 -1.74 -15.24 10.94
C GLU A 258 -2.53 -15.97 12.05
N GLY A 259 -3.37 -15.26 12.81
CA GLY A 259 -4.27 -15.80 13.83
C GLY A 259 -5.60 -16.18 13.25
#